data_1f81a55beaf99ee88e2e63d574ec4004
#
_entry.id   1f81a55beaf99ee88e2e63d574ec4004
#
_cell.length_a   1.000
_cell.length_b   1.000
_cell.length_c   1.000
_cell.angle_alpha   90.00
_cell.angle_beta   90.00
_cell.angle_gamma   90.00
#
_symmetry.space_group_name_H-M   'P 1'
#
loop_
_entity.id
_entity.type
_entity.pdbx_description
1 polymer ?
#
loop_
_entity_poly.entity_id
_entity_poly.type
_entity_poly.pdbx_seq_one_letter_code
_entity_poly.pdbx_strand_id
1 'polypeptide(L)'
;MQGGTLDFTLSATPDKRWGTAPEYAPYSYTEQPTVSIPYIANDLDLFEGEITAELKSTTPEAVIHYTLDGSEPDENAPVYSEPFVLKETTIIKAKGYKKGFVPSRTYSIQATKAVLRPALSIQPTKHGVAYTYYEGEFQWVADLQKAKEVESGTIPEPSILNAKLPDHFGYI
;
A
#
# COMPACT_ATOMS: atom_id res chain seq x y z
N MET A 1 -20.66 -16.08 2.87
CA MET A 1 -21.63 -15.87 1.77
C MET A 1 -21.93 -17.22 1.18
N GLN A 2 -23.18 -17.65 1.23
CA GLN A 2 -23.63 -18.88 0.60
C GLN A 2 -23.68 -18.64 -0.92
N GLY A 3 -22.99 -19.46 -1.69
CA GLY A 3 -23.06 -19.47 -3.15
C GLY A 3 -24.44 -19.91 -3.57
N GLY A 4 -25.21 -19.00 -4.18
CA GLY A 4 -26.49 -19.35 -4.77
C GLY A 4 -26.27 -20.01 -6.13
N THR A 5 -26.92 -21.15 -6.37
CA THR A 5 -27.01 -21.76 -7.68
C THR A 5 -28.01 -20.94 -8.52
N LEU A 6 -27.53 -20.34 -9.60
CA LEU A 6 -28.42 -19.70 -10.58
C LEU A 6 -28.91 -20.75 -11.56
N ASP A 7 -30.16 -21.17 -11.40
CA ASP A 7 -30.86 -22.03 -12.35
C ASP A 7 -31.49 -21.15 -13.44
N PHE A 8 -30.93 -21.18 -14.65
CA PHE A 8 -31.56 -20.58 -15.82
C PHE A 8 -32.38 -21.64 -16.57
N THR A 9 -33.68 -21.68 -16.31
CA THR A 9 -34.60 -22.41 -17.16
C THR A 9 -35.05 -21.46 -18.30
N LEU A 10 -34.46 -21.64 -19.47
CA LEU A 10 -34.97 -21.03 -20.69
C LEU A 10 -36.15 -21.87 -21.18
N SER A 11 -37.39 -21.49 -20.81
CA SER A 11 -38.60 -22.03 -21.41
C SER A 11 -38.95 -21.22 -22.67
N ALA A 12 -38.20 -21.40 -23.75
CA ALA A 12 -38.64 -20.99 -25.07
C ALA A 12 -39.33 -22.17 -25.73
N THR A 13 -40.61 -22.07 -26.02
CA THR A 13 -41.29 -23.00 -26.94
C THR A 13 -40.60 -22.88 -28.29
N PRO A 14 -39.95 -23.95 -28.81
CA PRO A 14 -39.22 -23.86 -30.07
C PRO A 14 -40.21 -23.53 -31.20
N ASP A 15 -39.92 -22.47 -31.94
CA ASP A 15 -40.65 -22.18 -33.16
C ASP A 15 -40.38 -23.30 -34.16
N LYS A 16 -41.42 -24.05 -34.54
CA LYS A 16 -41.34 -25.18 -35.45
C LYS A 16 -40.69 -24.88 -36.81
N ARG A 17 -40.45 -23.60 -37.11
CA ARG A 17 -39.79 -23.18 -38.34
C ARG A 17 -38.27 -23.43 -38.35
N TRP A 18 -37.66 -23.73 -37.22
CA TRP A 18 -36.21 -23.85 -37.08
C TRP A 18 -35.73 -25.30 -36.82
N GLY A 19 -36.59 -26.30 -36.99
CA GLY A 19 -36.26 -27.71 -36.68
C GLY A 19 -36.36 -28.01 -35.18
N THR A 20 -36.03 -29.24 -34.83
CA THR A 20 -35.95 -29.65 -33.42
C THR A 20 -34.81 -28.90 -32.72
N ALA A 21 -35.21 -28.15 -31.67
CA ALA A 21 -34.22 -27.49 -30.84
C ALA A 21 -33.19 -28.52 -30.32
N PRO A 22 -31.92 -28.20 -30.33
CA PRO A 22 -30.91 -29.08 -29.70
C PRO A 22 -31.28 -29.23 -28.22
N GLU A 23 -31.17 -30.47 -27.72
CA GLU A 23 -31.40 -30.77 -26.31
C GLU A 23 -30.30 -30.02 -25.50
N TYR A 24 -30.69 -28.93 -24.89
CA TYR A 24 -29.78 -28.19 -24.02
C TYR A 24 -29.67 -28.93 -22.68
N ALA A 25 -28.55 -29.61 -22.48
CA ALA A 25 -28.21 -30.06 -21.15
C ALA A 25 -28.07 -28.84 -20.23
N PRO A 26 -28.63 -28.87 -19.00
CA PRO A 26 -28.46 -27.75 -18.09
C PRO A 26 -26.97 -27.51 -17.85
N TYR A 27 -26.49 -26.29 -18.17
CA TYR A 27 -25.13 -25.88 -17.84
C TYR A 27 -25.08 -25.70 -16.33
N SER A 28 -24.50 -26.65 -15.62
CA SER A 28 -24.10 -26.45 -14.24
C SER A 28 -22.78 -25.70 -14.23
N TYR A 29 -22.81 -24.40 -14.00
CA TYR A 29 -21.58 -23.63 -13.74
C TYR A 29 -21.22 -23.83 -12.28
N THR A 30 -20.20 -24.63 -12.04
CA THR A 30 -19.61 -24.75 -10.71
C THR A 30 -18.47 -23.75 -10.63
N GLU A 31 -18.67 -22.63 -9.93
CA GLU A 31 -17.57 -21.71 -9.63
C GLU A 31 -16.50 -22.47 -8.85
N GLN A 32 -15.32 -22.58 -9.43
CA GLN A 32 -14.18 -23.11 -8.69
C GLN A 32 -13.78 -22.07 -7.63
N PRO A 33 -13.67 -22.47 -6.36
CA PRO A 33 -13.21 -21.56 -5.33
C PRO A 33 -11.80 -21.05 -5.66
N THR A 34 -11.54 -19.79 -5.37
CA THR A 34 -10.24 -19.16 -5.60
C THR A 34 -9.46 -19.07 -4.30
N VAL A 35 -8.17 -19.33 -4.35
CA VAL A 35 -7.27 -19.13 -3.20
C VAL A 35 -7.19 -17.64 -2.89
N SER A 36 -7.27 -17.28 -1.60
CA SER A 36 -7.07 -15.90 -1.17
C SER A 36 -5.65 -15.41 -1.47
N ILE A 37 -5.53 -14.13 -1.82
CA ILE A 37 -4.22 -13.52 -2.07
C ILE A 37 -3.39 -13.61 -0.78
N PRO A 38 -2.15 -14.15 -0.83
CA PRO A 38 -1.25 -14.09 0.32
C PRO A 38 -0.99 -12.64 0.74
N TYR A 39 -0.61 -12.43 1.98
CA TYR A 39 -0.28 -11.11 2.51
C TYR A 39 0.88 -11.20 3.49
N ILE A 40 1.56 -10.07 3.70
CA ILE A 40 2.59 -9.92 4.73
C ILE A 40 1.90 -9.61 6.06
N ALA A 41 2.27 -10.34 7.11
CA ALA A 41 1.67 -10.20 8.44
C ALA A 41 2.21 -9.01 9.24
N ASN A 42 3.34 -8.45 8.85
CA ASN A 42 4.02 -7.33 9.49
C ASN A 42 4.32 -6.21 8.49
N ASP A 43 4.58 -5.00 8.99
CA ASP A 43 4.94 -3.86 8.14
C ASP A 43 6.38 -4.00 7.61
N LEU A 44 6.53 -3.95 6.28
CA LEU A 44 7.83 -4.09 5.60
C LEU A 44 8.20 -2.90 4.70
N ASP A 45 7.39 -1.84 4.65
CA ASP A 45 7.58 -0.77 3.67
C ASP A 45 8.96 -0.09 3.81
N LEU A 46 9.37 0.18 5.03
CA LEU A 46 10.67 0.80 5.33
C LEU A 46 11.30 0.18 6.58
N PHE A 47 12.56 -0.24 6.49
CA PHE A 47 13.25 -0.85 7.62
C PHE A 47 14.71 -0.41 7.72
N GLU A 48 15.25 -0.50 8.95
CA GLU A 48 16.66 -0.30 9.26
C GLU A 48 17.32 -1.66 9.61
N GLY A 49 18.57 -1.81 9.26
CA GLY A 49 19.32 -3.04 9.56
C GLY A 49 18.79 -4.24 8.80
N GLU A 50 18.04 -5.10 9.49
CA GLU A 50 17.36 -6.28 8.92
C GLU A 50 15.94 -6.41 9.47
N ILE A 51 15.04 -7.03 8.70
CA ILE A 51 13.66 -7.25 9.06
C ILE A 51 13.21 -8.66 8.67
N THR A 52 12.36 -9.26 9.48
CA THR A 52 11.77 -10.57 9.19
C THR A 52 10.46 -10.42 8.45
N ALA A 53 10.30 -11.12 7.32
CA ALA A 53 9.07 -11.17 6.54
C ALA A 53 8.29 -12.45 6.88
N GLU A 54 7.00 -12.28 7.20
CA GLU A 54 6.07 -13.39 7.47
C GLU A 54 4.90 -13.35 6.47
N LEU A 55 4.78 -14.39 5.62
CA LEU A 55 3.69 -14.55 4.66
C LEU A 55 2.55 -15.37 5.26
N LYS A 56 1.31 -14.95 5.03
CA LYS A 56 0.09 -15.65 5.44
C LYS A 56 -0.95 -15.71 4.33
N SER A 57 -1.83 -16.70 4.41
CA SER A 57 -3.03 -16.82 3.58
C SER A 57 -4.24 -17.11 4.46
N THR A 58 -5.40 -16.56 4.11
CA THR A 58 -6.67 -16.88 4.79
C THR A 58 -7.32 -18.13 4.26
N THR A 59 -6.86 -18.69 3.13
CA THR A 59 -7.31 -19.99 2.64
C THR A 59 -6.59 -21.10 3.43
N PRO A 60 -7.30 -21.93 4.19
CA PRO A 60 -6.67 -23.04 4.92
C PRO A 60 -5.94 -23.98 3.98
N GLU A 61 -4.77 -24.48 4.40
CA GLU A 61 -3.94 -25.42 3.63
C GLU A 61 -3.49 -24.92 2.25
N ALA A 62 -3.57 -23.60 1.99
CA ALA A 62 -2.98 -23.05 0.78
C ALA A 62 -1.45 -23.08 0.88
N VAL A 63 -0.81 -23.54 -0.20
CA VAL A 63 0.63 -23.48 -0.35
C VAL A 63 1.00 -22.12 -0.95
N ILE A 64 1.90 -21.39 -0.29
CA ILE A 64 2.37 -20.09 -0.79
C ILE A 64 3.70 -20.28 -1.48
N HIS A 65 3.78 -19.92 -2.77
CA HIS A 65 5.02 -19.80 -3.51
C HIS A 65 5.44 -18.34 -3.57
N TYR A 66 6.74 -18.06 -3.49
CA TYR A 66 7.23 -16.70 -3.45
C TYR A 66 8.55 -16.50 -4.21
N THR A 67 8.83 -15.24 -4.57
CA THR A 67 10.11 -14.80 -5.16
C THR A 67 10.59 -13.54 -4.46
N LEU A 68 11.92 -13.31 -4.49
CA LEU A 68 12.58 -12.15 -3.86
C LEU A 68 13.28 -11.24 -4.89
N ASP A 69 13.16 -11.57 -6.16
CA ASP A 69 13.76 -10.85 -7.28
C ASP A 69 12.73 -10.08 -8.12
N GLY A 70 11.45 -10.10 -7.70
CA GLY A 70 10.36 -9.47 -8.41
C GLY A 70 9.82 -10.27 -9.61
N SER A 71 10.33 -11.48 -9.87
CA SER A 71 9.74 -12.39 -10.86
C SER A 71 8.36 -12.90 -10.41
N GLU A 72 7.54 -13.34 -11.36
CA GLU A 72 6.20 -13.87 -11.04
C GLU A 72 6.32 -15.29 -10.47
N PRO A 73 5.83 -15.57 -9.23
CA PRO A 73 5.89 -16.90 -8.66
C PRO A 73 4.93 -17.87 -9.37
N ASP A 74 5.47 -18.98 -9.83
CA ASP A 74 4.74 -20.13 -10.37
C ASP A 74 4.77 -21.32 -9.38
N GLU A 75 4.24 -22.48 -9.80
CA GLU A 75 4.24 -23.71 -8.97
C GLU A 75 5.64 -24.30 -8.75
N ASN A 76 6.67 -23.86 -9.49
CA ASN A 76 8.05 -24.28 -9.34
C ASN A 76 8.87 -23.32 -8.46
N ALA A 77 8.31 -22.14 -8.13
CA ALA A 77 8.96 -21.18 -7.26
C ALA A 77 9.10 -21.75 -5.83
N PRO A 78 10.03 -21.25 -5.02
CA PRO A 78 10.19 -21.67 -3.63
C PRO A 78 8.88 -21.63 -2.84
N VAL A 79 8.66 -22.67 -2.03
CA VAL A 79 7.51 -22.75 -1.13
C VAL A 79 7.85 -22.04 0.17
N TYR A 80 6.96 -21.20 0.63
CA TYR A 80 7.06 -20.55 1.93
C TYR A 80 6.73 -21.55 3.05
N SER A 81 7.67 -21.77 3.96
CA SER A 81 7.52 -22.68 5.10
C SER A 81 7.72 -21.97 6.46
N GLU A 82 8.54 -20.92 6.47
CA GLU A 82 8.90 -20.20 7.69
C GLU A 82 9.25 -18.73 7.38
N PRO A 83 9.18 -17.81 8.36
CA PRO A 83 9.60 -16.43 8.19
C PRO A 83 11.07 -16.32 7.77
N PHE A 84 11.38 -15.40 6.85
CA PHE A 84 12.72 -15.16 6.33
C PHE A 84 13.19 -13.72 6.58
N VAL A 85 14.51 -13.54 6.68
CA VAL A 85 15.12 -12.23 7.00
C VAL A 85 15.54 -11.51 5.72
N LEU A 86 15.16 -10.25 5.63
CA LEU A 86 15.61 -9.31 4.59
C LEU A 86 16.70 -8.41 5.13
N LYS A 87 17.77 -8.23 4.36
CA LYS A 87 18.92 -7.39 4.70
C LYS A 87 19.12 -6.24 3.73
N GLU A 88 18.47 -6.30 2.58
CA GLU A 88 18.55 -5.32 1.50
C GLU A 88 17.16 -5.02 0.95
N THR A 89 17.03 -3.90 0.23
CA THR A 89 15.79 -3.58 -0.50
C THR A 89 15.42 -4.74 -1.42
N THR A 90 14.22 -5.28 -1.25
CA THR A 90 13.78 -6.52 -1.91
C THR A 90 12.34 -6.38 -2.40
N ILE A 91 12.07 -6.86 -3.60
CA ILE A 91 10.70 -6.98 -4.12
C ILE A 91 10.23 -8.41 -3.85
N ILE A 92 9.25 -8.52 -2.96
CA ILE A 92 8.63 -9.80 -2.62
C ILE A 92 7.39 -9.96 -3.46
N LYS A 93 7.27 -11.07 -4.19
CA LYS A 93 6.02 -11.51 -4.79
C LYS A 93 5.60 -12.84 -4.23
N ALA A 94 4.30 -13.02 -3.99
CA ALA A 94 3.75 -14.25 -3.43
C ALA A 94 2.41 -14.62 -4.08
N LYS A 95 2.19 -15.91 -4.28
CA LYS A 95 0.98 -16.46 -4.91
C LYS A 95 0.57 -17.74 -4.20
N GLY A 96 -0.73 -17.88 -3.93
CA GLY A 96 -1.29 -19.02 -3.24
C GLY A 96 -1.85 -20.06 -4.19
N TYR A 97 -1.59 -21.35 -3.89
CA TYR A 97 -2.06 -22.50 -4.62
C TYR A 97 -2.74 -23.49 -3.70
N LYS A 98 -3.80 -24.13 -4.17
CA LYS A 98 -4.48 -25.23 -3.48
C LYS A 98 -5.16 -26.14 -4.50
N LYS A 99 -5.03 -27.44 -4.31
CA LYS A 99 -5.66 -28.44 -5.19
C LYS A 99 -7.18 -28.25 -5.25
N GLY A 100 -7.73 -28.16 -6.45
CA GLY A 100 -9.17 -27.96 -6.68
C GLY A 100 -9.64 -26.50 -6.56
N PHE A 101 -8.72 -25.56 -6.39
CA PHE A 101 -8.97 -24.12 -6.37
C PHE A 101 -8.28 -23.43 -7.55
N VAL A 102 -8.82 -22.32 -7.96
CA VAL A 102 -8.11 -21.39 -8.87
C VAL A 102 -6.99 -20.73 -8.07
N PRO A 103 -5.75 -20.66 -8.58
CA PRO A 103 -4.66 -19.95 -7.90
C PRO A 103 -5.00 -18.50 -7.59
N SER A 104 -4.45 -17.96 -6.52
CA SER A 104 -4.66 -16.56 -6.16
C SER A 104 -4.08 -15.60 -7.21
N ARG A 105 -4.47 -14.33 -7.13
CA ARG A 105 -3.66 -13.26 -7.73
C ARG A 105 -2.34 -13.14 -6.97
N THR A 106 -1.34 -12.57 -7.64
CA THR A 106 -0.04 -12.31 -7.04
C THR A 106 -0.13 -11.11 -6.09
N TYR A 107 0.35 -11.29 -4.88
CA TYR A 107 0.70 -10.22 -3.96
C TYR A 107 2.09 -9.68 -4.33
N SER A 108 2.29 -8.38 -4.26
CA SER A 108 3.60 -7.75 -4.51
C SER A 108 3.82 -6.59 -3.56
N ILE A 109 4.99 -6.56 -2.92
CA ILE A 109 5.44 -5.47 -2.05
C ILE A 109 6.93 -5.25 -2.24
N GLN A 110 7.38 -4.00 -2.12
CA GLN A 110 8.78 -3.66 -2.04
C GLN A 110 9.13 -3.32 -0.60
N ALA A 111 9.93 -4.15 0.04
CA ALA A 111 10.55 -3.85 1.32
C ALA A 111 11.78 -2.98 1.08
N THR A 112 11.80 -1.74 1.58
CA THR A 112 12.87 -0.77 1.33
C THR A 112 13.76 -0.62 2.55
N LYS A 113 15.06 -0.91 2.38
CA LYS A 113 16.05 -0.66 3.43
C LYS A 113 16.38 0.83 3.48
N ALA A 114 16.19 1.45 4.64
CA ALA A 114 16.51 2.84 4.86
C ALA A 114 18.03 3.08 4.85
N VAL A 115 18.44 4.09 4.11
CA VAL A 115 19.81 4.63 4.19
C VAL A 115 19.74 5.88 5.05
N LEU A 116 20.12 5.74 6.33
CA LEU A 116 20.12 6.84 7.25
C LEU A 116 21.25 7.83 6.89
N ARG A 117 20.93 9.12 6.90
CA ARG A 117 21.95 10.16 6.84
C ARG A 117 22.59 10.29 8.22
N PRO A 118 23.91 10.53 8.28
CA PRO A 118 24.56 10.84 9.55
C PRO A 118 23.86 12.00 10.25
N ALA A 119 23.68 11.88 11.56
CA ALA A 119 23.16 12.98 12.36
C ALA A 119 24.07 14.21 12.21
N LEU A 120 23.47 15.35 11.88
CA LEU A 120 24.19 16.62 11.91
C LEU A 120 24.41 17.01 13.37
N SER A 121 25.69 17.13 13.78
CA SER A 121 26.02 17.71 15.08
C SER A 121 25.79 19.20 15.01
N ILE A 122 24.57 19.64 15.34
CA ILE A 122 24.26 21.06 15.46
C ILE A 122 24.60 21.47 16.89
N GLN A 123 25.58 22.36 17.03
CA GLN A 123 25.85 23.06 18.31
C GLN A 123 24.94 24.30 18.33
N PRO A 124 23.84 24.30 19.08
CA PRO A 124 22.99 25.49 19.17
C PRO A 124 23.79 26.61 19.82
N THR A 125 23.97 27.70 19.09
CA THR A 125 24.71 28.87 19.58
C THR A 125 23.81 29.78 20.40
N LYS A 126 22.50 29.66 20.27
CA LYS A 126 21.49 30.42 21.03
C LYS A 126 20.31 29.52 21.35
N HIS A 127 19.73 29.69 22.52
CA HIS A 127 18.50 29.06 22.93
C HIS A 127 17.30 29.79 22.29
N GLY A 128 16.41 29.04 21.62
CA GLY A 128 15.19 29.61 21.04
C GLY A 128 15.07 29.33 19.55
N VAL A 129 14.01 29.84 18.97
CA VAL A 129 13.67 29.73 17.54
C VAL A 129 13.89 31.10 16.90
N ALA A 130 14.67 31.14 15.83
CA ALA A 130 14.76 32.35 15.01
C ALA A 130 13.44 32.56 14.28
N TYR A 131 13.02 33.80 14.17
CA TYR A 131 11.84 34.19 13.40
C TYR A 131 12.11 35.40 12.54
N THR A 132 11.35 35.52 11.45
CA THR A 132 11.21 36.70 10.64
C THR A 132 9.72 37.02 10.49
N TYR A 133 9.35 38.25 10.82
CA TYR A 133 7.97 38.73 10.78
C TYR A 133 7.73 39.61 9.55
N TYR A 134 6.60 39.36 8.88
CA TYR A 134 6.19 40.03 7.66
C TYR A 134 4.76 40.58 7.86
N GLU A 135 4.45 41.69 7.25
CA GLU A 135 3.09 42.28 7.16
C GLU A 135 2.66 42.30 5.68
N GLY A 136 1.42 41.89 5.42
CA GLY A 136 0.85 41.82 4.07
C GLY A 136 -0.15 40.70 3.87
N GLU A 137 -0.76 40.67 2.70
CA GLU A 137 -1.65 39.57 2.30
C GLU A 137 -0.84 38.46 1.60
N PHE A 138 -0.85 37.28 2.21
CA PHE A 138 -0.12 36.10 1.71
C PHE A 138 -1.09 34.98 1.46
N GLN A 139 -1.05 34.38 0.27
CA GLN A 139 -1.83 33.19 -0.06
C GLN A 139 -1.02 31.90 0.15
N TRP A 140 0.30 31.99 -0.01
CA TRP A 140 1.22 30.85 0.08
C TRP A 140 2.45 31.22 0.88
N VAL A 141 3.06 30.23 1.55
CA VAL A 141 4.33 30.43 2.29
C VAL A 141 5.44 31.00 1.39
N ALA A 142 5.45 30.65 0.10
CA ALA A 142 6.42 31.17 -0.86
C ALA A 142 6.31 32.70 -1.08
N ASP A 143 5.17 33.31 -0.77
CA ASP A 143 4.99 34.76 -0.92
C ASP A 143 5.77 35.52 0.17
N LEU A 144 5.98 34.90 1.34
CA LEU A 144 6.77 35.48 2.43
C LEU A 144 8.22 35.72 2.01
N GLN A 145 8.79 34.84 1.16
CA GLN A 145 10.17 34.98 0.67
C GLN A 145 10.37 36.22 -0.22
N LYS A 146 9.29 36.76 -0.79
CA LYS A 146 9.29 37.98 -1.63
C LYS A 146 8.87 39.21 -0.89
N ALA A 147 8.36 39.05 0.31
CA ALA A 147 7.87 40.15 1.15
C ALA A 147 9.02 40.92 1.82
N LYS A 148 8.74 42.16 2.20
CA LYS A 148 9.71 42.95 2.94
C LYS A 148 9.67 42.51 4.41
N GLU A 149 10.83 42.15 4.96
CA GLU A 149 11.00 41.91 6.39
C GLU A 149 10.65 43.15 7.18
N VAL A 150 9.84 42.95 8.22
CA VAL A 150 9.46 44.03 9.17
C VAL A 150 10.28 43.91 10.46
N GLU A 151 10.46 42.67 10.93
CA GLU A 151 11.22 42.41 12.16
C GLU A 151 11.78 40.97 12.11
N SER A 152 12.93 40.77 12.76
CA SER A 152 13.47 39.42 12.99
C SER A 152 14.10 39.31 14.37
N GLY A 153 14.19 38.13 14.91
CA GLY A 153 14.73 37.89 16.23
C GLY A 153 14.78 36.44 16.63
N THR A 154 14.88 36.20 17.92
CA THR A 154 14.83 34.87 18.52
C THR A 154 13.83 34.88 19.67
N ILE A 155 12.94 33.92 19.71
CA ILE A 155 11.95 33.69 20.77
C ILE A 155 12.19 32.31 21.42
N PRO A 156 11.87 32.16 22.72
CA PRO A 156 12.11 30.90 23.42
C PRO A 156 11.37 29.71 22.79
N GLU A 157 10.16 29.96 22.29
CA GLU A 157 9.28 28.96 21.67
C GLU A 157 8.44 29.61 20.56
N PRO A 158 7.99 28.82 19.54
CA PRO A 158 7.12 29.35 18.49
C PRO A 158 5.84 29.93 19.08
N SER A 159 5.54 31.19 18.77
CA SER A 159 4.36 31.90 19.28
C SER A 159 3.89 32.95 18.28
N ILE A 160 2.57 33.05 18.08
CA ILE A 160 1.92 34.11 17.33
C ILE A 160 1.46 35.27 18.24
N LEU A 161 1.64 35.15 19.55
CA LEU A 161 1.18 36.16 20.52
C LEU A 161 1.90 37.49 20.39
N ASN A 162 3.02 37.55 19.71
CA ASN A 162 3.81 38.75 19.44
C ASN A 162 3.45 39.42 18.09
N ALA A 163 2.41 38.94 17.40
CA ALA A 163 1.95 39.57 16.18
C ALA A 163 1.49 41.00 16.47
N LYS A 164 1.96 41.96 15.64
CA LYS A 164 1.62 43.39 15.78
C LYS A 164 0.25 43.69 15.18
N LEU A 165 -0.19 42.87 14.23
CA LEU A 165 -1.49 42.99 13.60
C LEU A 165 -2.37 41.79 13.98
N PRO A 166 -3.70 41.95 14.03
CA PRO A 166 -4.62 40.85 14.30
C PRO A 166 -4.72 39.84 13.10
N ASP A 167 -4.39 40.31 11.91
CA ASP A 167 -4.42 39.58 10.65
C ASP A 167 -3.39 40.17 9.68
N HIS A 168 -3.29 39.60 8.45
CA HIS A 168 -2.39 40.09 7.38
C HIS A 168 -0.90 40.09 7.81
N PHE A 169 -0.46 39.01 8.43
CA PHE A 169 0.94 38.81 8.81
C PHE A 169 1.40 37.37 8.53
N GLY A 170 2.72 37.18 8.51
CA GLY A 170 3.33 35.86 8.42
C GLY A 170 4.65 35.74 9.18
N TYR A 171 4.98 34.55 9.63
CA TYR A 171 6.25 34.18 10.24
C TYR A 171 6.94 33.07 9.46
N ILE A 172 8.26 33.15 9.37
CA ILE A 172 9.16 32.07 8.90
C ILE A 172 10.22 31.82 9.96
#